data_a57c2ce52335ad121aad90cc6a43eb5a
#
_entry.id   a57c2ce52335ad121aad90cc6a43eb5a
#
_cell.length_a   1.000
_cell.length_b   1.000
_cell.length_c   1.000
_cell.angle_alpha   90.00
_cell.angle_beta   90.00
_cell.angle_gamma   90.00
#
_symmetry.space_group_name_H-M   'P 1'
#
loop_
_entity.id
_entity.type
_entity.pdbx_description
1 polymer ?
#
loop_
_entity_poly.entity_id
_entity_poly.type
_entity_poly.pdbx_seq_one_letter_code
_entity_poly.pdbx_strand_id
1 'polypeptide(L)'
;MISKGLIIFPCELIFLNGHKLKETIYQYIELWNLGDDFKQWFEKACGVYATLVDRIVPGFPRKDIAAIKEKLQYDDNMVVQAEIFHLWVIEAPQEVAAEFPADKAGLNVLFVPSEEPYHERKVTLLNGPHTVIVSSSLSVGGNIVRDACQ
;
A
#
# COMPACT_ATOMS: atom_id res chain seq x y z
N MET A 1 9.91 -1.03 -32.66
CA MET A 1 9.03 -1.85 -31.83
C MET A 1 9.14 -1.29 -30.42
N ILE A 2 8.06 -0.72 -29.88
CA ILE A 2 8.07 -0.25 -28.47
C ILE A 2 8.09 -1.53 -27.62
N SER A 3 9.15 -1.70 -26.81
CA SER A 3 9.23 -2.83 -25.90
C SER A 3 8.08 -2.72 -24.88
N LYS A 4 7.56 -3.85 -24.41
CA LYS A 4 6.51 -3.89 -23.38
C LYS A 4 7.00 -3.17 -22.13
N GLY A 5 6.19 -2.26 -21.59
CA GLY A 5 6.50 -1.52 -20.38
C GLY A 5 6.06 -2.23 -19.11
N LEU A 6 6.16 -1.54 -17.98
CA LEU A 6 5.79 -2.01 -16.66
C LEU A 6 4.60 -1.23 -16.12
N ILE A 7 3.73 -1.90 -15.39
CA ILE A 7 2.74 -1.29 -14.52
C ILE A 7 3.27 -1.37 -13.08
N ILE A 8 3.41 -0.22 -12.43
CA ILE A 8 4.06 -0.10 -11.12
C ILE A 8 3.06 0.48 -10.13
N PHE A 9 2.83 -0.25 -9.04
CA PHE A 9 1.95 0.13 -7.93
C PHE A 9 2.79 0.25 -6.65
N PRO A 10 3.34 1.43 -6.31
CA PRO A 10 4.02 1.63 -5.04
C PRO A 10 3.02 1.53 -3.88
N CYS A 11 3.42 0.92 -2.77
CA CYS A 11 2.58 0.72 -1.59
C CYS A 11 3.13 1.41 -0.34
N GLU A 12 4.09 2.31 -0.51
CA GLU A 12 4.68 3.09 0.57
C GLU A 12 3.65 4.07 1.18
N LEU A 13 3.79 4.32 2.48
CA LEU A 13 2.95 5.27 3.22
C LEU A 13 3.33 6.73 2.92
N ILE A 14 3.32 7.08 1.65
CA ILE A 14 3.62 8.41 1.13
C ILE A 14 2.39 8.88 0.34
N PHE A 15 1.87 10.07 0.66
CA PHE A 15 0.76 10.64 -0.10
C PHE A 15 1.16 10.83 -1.57
N LEU A 16 0.33 10.37 -2.49
CA LEU A 16 0.59 10.35 -3.94
C LEU A 16 1.91 9.62 -4.26
N ASN A 17 2.12 8.46 -3.65
CA ASN A 17 3.35 7.67 -3.75
C ASN A 17 3.76 7.36 -5.20
N GLY A 18 2.82 7.13 -6.10
CA GLY A 18 3.08 6.93 -7.53
C GLY A 18 3.68 8.16 -8.20
N HIS A 19 3.18 9.35 -7.87
CA HIS A 19 3.73 10.62 -8.39
C HIS A 19 5.15 10.85 -7.87
N LYS A 20 5.38 10.61 -6.57
CA LYS A 20 6.70 10.73 -5.96
C LYS A 20 7.70 9.74 -6.51
N LEU A 21 7.28 8.50 -6.74
CA LEU A 21 8.13 7.49 -7.37
C LEU A 21 8.48 7.89 -8.81
N LYS A 22 7.53 8.40 -9.58
CA LYS A 22 7.76 8.86 -10.95
C LYS A 22 8.75 10.03 -10.99
N GLU A 23 8.61 11.02 -10.11
CA GLU A 23 9.58 12.11 -9.94
C GLU A 23 10.99 11.58 -9.64
N THR A 24 11.09 10.61 -8.71
CA THR A 24 12.35 9.98 -8.32
C THR A 24 12.99 9.22 -9.48
N ILE A 25 12.20 8.50 -10.26
CA ILE A 25 12.69 7.79 -11.46
C ILE A 25 13.28 8.79 -12.46
N TYR A 26 12.64 9.93 -12.70
CA TYR A 26 13.21 10.95 -13.58
C TYR A 26 14.54 11.51 -13.06
N GLN A 27 14.67 11.72 -11.75
CA GLN A 27 15.95 12.15 -11.15
C GLN A 27 17.05 11.09 -11.39
N TYR A 28 16.73 9.79 -11.28
CA TYR A 28 17.69 8.73 -11.58
C TYR A 28 18.01 8.59 -13.07
N ILE A 29 17.05 8.84 -13.96
CA ILE A 29 17.31 8.88 -15.41
C ILE A 29 18.39 9.93 -15.73
N GLU A 30 18.25 11.13 -15.13
CA GLU A 30 19.24 12.22 -15.30
C GLU A 30 20.57 11.88 -14.61
N LEU A 31 20.53 11.42 -13.34
CA LEU A 31 21.73 11.12 -12.55
C LEU A 31 22.60 10.03 -13.19
N TRP A 32 21.97 9.01 -13.76
CA TRP A 32 22.66 7.89 -14.40
C TRP A 32 22.90 8.07 -15.90
N ASN A 33 22.51 9.23 -16.45
CA ASN A 33 22.68 9.54 -17.87
C ASN A 33 22.10 8.45 -18.80
N LEU A 34 20.87 7.99 -18.51
CA LEU A 34 20.24 6.89 -19.27
C LEU A 34 19.80 7.29 -20.68
N GLY A 35 19.79 8.59 -20.98
CA GLY A 35 19.51 9.15 -22.30
C GLY A 35 18.01 9.27 -22.62
N ASP A 36 17.74 10.01 -23.71
CA ASP A 36 16.37 10.35 -24.13
C ASP A 36 15.55 9.14 -24.57
N ASP A 37 16.20 8.13 -25.16
CA ASP A 37 15.51 6.91 -25.61
C ASP A 37 14.89 6.15 -24.45
N PHE A 38 15.61 6.04 -23.32
CA PHE A 38 15.09 5.42 -22.09
C PHE A 38 13.95 6.24 -21.50
N LYS A 39 14.12 7.55 -21.44
CA LYS A 39 13.10 8.47 -20.93
C LYS A 39 11.80 8.37 -21.74
N GLN A 40 11.90 8.37 -23.07
CA GLN A 40 10.75 8.21 -23.95
C GLN A 40 10.09 6.83 -23.81
N TRP A 41 10.87 5.76 -23.67
CA TRP A 41 10.32 4.45 -23.40
C TRP A 41 9.55 4.41 -22.08
N PHE A 42 10.14 4.95 -20.99
CA PHE A 42 9.51 4.99 -19.69
C PHE A 42 8.18 5.78 -19.75
N GLU A 43 8.16 6.94 -20.40
CA GLU A 43 6.97 7.77 -20.54
C GLU A 43 5.84 7.11 -21.36
N LYS A 44 6.19 6.39 -22.41
CA LYS A 44 5.23 5.82 -23.36
C LYS A 44 4.77 4.40 -22.99
N ALA A 45 5.63 3.65 -22.36
CA ALA A 45 5.40 2.21 -22.13
C ALA A 45 5.11 1.87 -20.67
N CYS A 46 5.58 2.67 -19.71
CA CYS A 46 5.42 2.38 -18.29
C CYS A 46 4.32 3.21 -17.64
N GLY A 47 3.52 2.59 -16.77
CA GLY A 47 2.55 3.26 -15.92
C GLY A 47 3.00 3.21 -14.46
N VAL A 48 3.07 4.38 -13.79
CA VAL A 48 3.33 4.47 -12.34
C VAL A 48 2.11 5.13 -11.72
N TYR A 49 1.37 4.37 -10.92
CA TYR A 49 0.07 4.76 -10.40
C TYR A 49 0.12 4.94 -8.90
N ALA A 50 -0.47 6.02 -8.39
CA ALA A 50 -0.58 6.23 -6.95
C ALA A 50 -1.52 5.20 -6.32
N THR A 51 -1.18 4.75 -5.12
CA THR A 51 -1.99 3.77 -4.40
C THR A 51 -2.14 4.11 -2.92
N LEU A 52 -3.30 3.79 -2.37
CA LEU A 52 -3.59 3.86 -0.95
C LEU A 52 -3.87 2.45 -0.44
N VAL A 53 -3.06 1.98 0.50
CA VAL A 53 -3.26 0.69 1.17
C VAL A 53 -3.82 0.92 2.57
N ASP A 54 -4.86 0.19 2.92
CA ASP A 54 -5.45 0.20 4.26
C ASP A 54 -5.65 -1.23 4.76
N ARG A 55 -4.78 -1.65 5.68
CA ARG A 55 -4.82 -2.93 6.37
C ARG A 55 -3.92 -2.88 7.60
N ILE A 56 -4.42 -3.35 8.73
CA ILE A 56 -3.60 -3.48 9.94
C ILE A 56 -2.78 -4.76 9.86
N VAL A 57 -1.46 -4.62 9.91
CA VAL A 57 -0.50 -5.73 9.87
C VAL A 57 0.42 -5.63 11.10
N PRO A 58 0.07 -6.30 12.23
CA PRO A 58 0.90 -6.31 13.43
C PRO A 58 2.30 -6.90 13.25
N GLY A 59 2.54 -7.60 12.16
CA GLY A 59 3.82 -8.18 11.81
C GLY A 59 3.97 -9.64 12.26
N PHE A 60 5.19 -10.03 12.64
CA PHE A 60 5.53 -11.40 12.96
C PHE A 60 4.84 -11.88 14.24
N PRO A 61 4.07 -12.98 14.20
CA PRO A 61 3.25 -13.47 15.34
C PRO A 61 4.10 -14.24 16.36
N ARG A 62 4.94 -13.54 17.13
CA ARG A 62 5.92 -14.14 18.05
C ARG A 62 5.32 -15.11 19.06
N LYS A 63 4.08 -14.86 19.51
CA LYS A 63 3.40 -15.70 20.51
C LYS A 63 2.83 -16.99 19.89
N ASP A 64 2.41 -16.95 18.63
CA ASP A 64 1.66 -18.00 17.96
C ASP A 64 2.49 -18.75 16.92
N ILE A 65 3.75 -18.35 16.72
CA ILE A 65 4.60 -18.88 15.63
C ILE A 65 4.79 -20.40 15.70
N ALA A 66 4.90 -20.98 16.90
CA ALA A 66 5.07 -22.41 17.05
C ALA A 66 3.85 -23.19 16.50
N ALA A 67 2.64 -22.78 16.88
CA ALA A 67 1.41 -23.39 16.39
C ALA A 67 1.19 -23.14 14.89
N ILE A 68 1.64 -21.99 14.38
CA ILE A 68 1.57 -21.67 12.95
C ILE A 68 2.51 -22.58 12.15
N LYS A 69 3.75 -22.77 12.59
CA LYS A 69 4.73 -23.65 11.95
C LYS A 69 4.25 -25.11 11.92
N GLU A 70 3.64 -25.57 12.99
CA GLU A 70 3.04 -26.92 13.05
C GLU A 70 1.95 -27.08 11.95
N LYS A 71 1.10 -26.08 11.75
CA LYS A 71 0.09 -26.10 10.69
C LYS A 71 0.65 -26.01 9.28
N LEU A 72 1.70 -25.22 9.09
CA LEU A 72 2.34 -25.02 7.79
C LEU A 72 3.18 -26.24 7.38
N GLN A 73 3.70 -27.02 8.35
CA GLN A 73 4.60 -28.15 8.14
C GLN A 73 5.96 -27.74 7.51
N TYR A 74 6.31 -26.48 7.56
CA TYR A 74 7.61 -25.95 7.17
C TYR A 74 7.97 -24.72 8.00
N ASP A 75 9.26 -24.37 8.02
CA ASP A 75 9.76 -23.16 8.69
C ASP A 75 9.65 -21.96 7.77
N ASP A 76 8.93 -20.92 8.22
CA ASP A 76 8.83 -19.64 7.54
C ASP A 76 9.15 -18.51 8.54
N ASN A 77 10.18 -17.75 8.24
CA ASN A 77 10.61 -16.60 9.04
C ASN A 77 9.98 -15.28 8.56
N MET A 78 9.22 -15.32 7.46
CA MET A 78 8.56 -14.16 6.85
C MET A 78 7.05 -14.13 7.13
N VAL A 79 6.55 -15.03 7.98
CA VAL A 79 5.13 -15.04 8.38
C VAL A 79 4.76 -13.71 9.00
N VAL A 80 3.70 -13.11 8.51
CA VAL A 80 3.09 -11.91 9.10
C VAL A 80 1.63 -12.13 9.43
N GLN A 81 1.19 -11.57 10.55
CA GLN A 81 -0.20 -11.53 10.93
C GLN A 81 -0.85 -10.27 10.35
N ALA A 82 -2.06 -10.41 9.85
CA ALA A 82 -2.84 -9.30 9.32
C ALA A 82 -4.31 -9.46 9.67
N GLU A 83 -5.04 -8.36 9.74
CA GLU A 83 -6.50 -8.39 9.82
C GLU A 83 -7.13 -8.92 8.53
N ILE A 84 -8.39 -9.38 8.61
CA ILE A 84 -9.13 -9.87 7.44
C ILE A 84 -9.48 -8.71 6.50
N PHE A 85 -9.83 -7.55 7.07
CA PHE A 85 -10.11 -6.35 6.28
C PHE A 85 -8.89 -5.93 5.47
N HIS A 86 -9.12 -5.50 4.26
CA HIS A 86 -8.14 -4.86 3.40
C HIS A 86 -8.86 -3.93 2.42
N LEU A 87 -8.21 -2.84 2.08
CA LEU A 87 -8.61 -1.94 1.03
C LEU A 87 -7.36 -1.48 0.28
N TRP A 88 -7.37 -1.66 -1.03
CA TRP A 88 -6.34 -1.13 -1.89
C TRP A 88 -6.96 -0.26 -2.97
N VAL A 89 -6.74 1.03 -2.87
CA VAL A 89 -7.19 2.02 -3.85
C VAL A 89 -6.04 2.30 -4.81
N ILE A 90 -6.30 2.22 -6.09
CA ILE A 90 -5.33 2.44 -7.17
C ILE A 90 -5.87 3.56 -8.05
N GLU A 91 -5.13 4.67 -8.11
CA GLU A 91 -5.44 5.79 -8.99
C GLU A 91 -4.95 5.47 -10.40
N ALA A 92 -5.79 4.79 -11.16
CA ALA A 92 -5.44 4.33 -12.51
C ALA A 92 -6.67 4.26 -13.43
N PRO A 93 -6.48 4.35 -14.75
CA PRO A 93 -7.54 4.15 -15.72
C PRO A 93 -8.04 2.69 -15.75
N GLN A 94 -9.25 2.49 -16.26
CA GLN A 94 -9.90 1.17 -16.26
C GLN A 94 -9.17 0.11 -17.10
N GLU A 95 -8.38 0.52 -18.06
CA GLU A 95 -7.55 -0.38 -18.88
C GLU A 95 -6.53 -1.13 -18.02
N VAL A 96 -6.03 -0.48 -16.95
CA VAL A 96 -5.11 -1.09 -15.97
C VAL A 96 -5.83 -2.16 -15.15
N ALA A 97 -7.09 -1.95 -14.80
CA ALA A 97 -7.91 -2.95 -14.12
C ALA A 97 -8.10 -4.22 -14.97
N ALA A 98 -8.11 -4.10 -16.29
CA ALA A 98 -8.20 -5.25 -17.17
C ALA A 98 -6.92 -6.09 -17.18
N GLU A 99 -5.74 -5.46 -17.02
CA GLU A 99 -4.45 -6.16 -16.91
C GLU A 99 -4.19 -6.72 -15.52
N PHE A 100 -4.73 -6.07 -14.48
CA PHE A 100 -4.60 -6.49 -13.08
C PHE A 100 -5.99 -6.65 -12.45
N PRO A 101 -6.74 -7.72 -12.79
CA PRO A 101 -8.14 -7.91 -12.37
C PRO A 101 -8.26 -8.41 -10.92
N ALA A 102 -7.64 -7.73 -9.96
CA ALA A 102 -7.62 -8.12 -8.56
C ALA A 102 -9.01 -8.05 -7.90
N ASP A 103 -9.86 -7.12 -8.34
CA ASP A 103 -11.26 -7.00 -7.95
C ASP A 103 -12.05 -8.26 -8.32
N LYS A 104 -11.81 -8.83 -9.50
CA LYS A 104 -12.45 -10.08 -9.97
C LYS A 104 -11.97 -11.31 -9.21
N ALA A 105 -10.80 -11.24 -8.58
CA ALA A 105 -10.28 -12.28 -7.69
C ALA A 105 -10.90 -12.23 -6.28
N GLY A 106 -11.86 -11.36 -6.03
CA GLY A 106 -12.52 -11.20 -4.75
C GLY A 106 -11.75 -10.36 -3.73
N LEU A 107 -10.72 -9.64 -4.17
CA LEU A 107 -9.98 -8.69 -3.34
C LEU A 107 -10.68 -7.33 -3.34
N ASN A 108 -10.65 -6.64 -2.19
CA ASN A 108 -11.19 -5.27 -2.07
C ASN A 108 -10.21 -4.26 -2.67
N VAL A 109 -10.14 -4.25 -3.99
CA VAL A 109 -9.30 -3.35 -4.79
C VAL A 109 -10.21 -2.42 -5.60
N LEU A 110 -9.93 -1.11 -5.55
CA LEU A 110 -10.69 -0.10 -6.25
C LEU A 110 -9.78 0.62 -7.26
N PHE A 111 -10.19 0.68 -8.52
CA PHE A 111 -9.56 1.52 -9.53
C PHE A 111 -10.35 2.81 -9.66
N VAL A 112 -9.72 3.93 -9.37
CA VAL A 112 -10.38 5.22 -9.22
C VAL A 112 -9.66 6.33 -10.01
N PRO A 113 -10.34 7.41 -10.39
CA PRO A 113 -9.71 8.55 -11.04
C PRO A 113 -8.86 9.41 -10.08
N SER A 114 -9.10 9.33 -8.76
CA SER A 114 -8.29 9.99 -7.73
C SER A 114 -8.36 9.21 -6.41
N GLU A 115 -7.20 9.02 -5.76
CA GLU A 115 -7.12 8.42 -4.41
C GLU A 115 -7.42 9.44 -3.29
N GLU A 116 -7.38 10.74 -3.58
CA GLU A 116 -7.44 11.82 -2.59
C GLU A 116 -8.65 11.72 -1.65
N PRO A 117 -9.89 11.48 -2.09
CA PRO A 117 -11.04 11.35 -1.18
C PRO A 117 -10.90 10.15 -0.22
N TYR A 118 -10.24 9.10 -0.65
CA TYR A 118 -9.99 7.91 0.18
C TYR A 118 -8.88 8.18 1.20
N HIS A 119 -7.85 8.90 0.79
CA HIS A 119 -6.77 9.34 1.66
C HIS A 119 -7.30 10.26 2.77
N GLU A 120 -8.07 11.31 2.43
CA GLU A 120 -8.68 12.21 3.39
C GLU A 120 -9.55 11.47 4.40
N ARG A 121 -10.41 10.57 3.91
CA ARG A 121 -11.24 9.74 4.78
C ARG A 121 -10.40 8.89 5.73
N LYS A 122 -9.36 8.22 5.24
CA LYS A 122 -8.46 7.39 6.06
C LYS A 122 -7.76 8.22 7.12
N VAL A 123 -7.15 9.32 6.74
CA VAL A 123 -6.40 10.19 7.67
C VAL A 123 -7.32 10.79 8.73
N THR A 124 -8.51 11.24 8.33
CA THR A 124 -9.45 11.91 9.24
C THR A 124 -10.19 10.94 10.14
N LEU A 125 -10.71 9.84 9.59
CA LEU A 125 -11.61 8.95 10.33
C LEU A 125 -10.91 7.75 10.97
N LEU A 126 -9.73 7.36 10.48
CA LEU A 126 -8.97 6.24 11.03
C LEU A 126 -7.73 6.73 11.79
N ASN A 127 -6.80 7.40 11.13
CA ASN A 127 -5.54 7.79 11.75
C ASN A 127 -5.73 8.90 12.83
N GLY A 128 -6.59 9.88 12.56
CA GLY A 128 -6.89 10.98 13.48
C GLY A 128 -7.43 10.48 14.82
N PRO A 129 -8.53 9.71 14.87
CA PRO A 129 -9.04 9.12 16.10
C PRO A 129 -8.04 8.28 16.86
N HIS A 130 -7.21 7.48 16.18
CA HIS A 130 -6.14 6.70 16.84
C HIS A 130 -5.15 7.61 17.58
N THR A 131 -4.76 8.72 16.98
CA THR A 131 -3.84 9.68 17.61
C THR A 131 -4.46 10.30 18.86
N VAL A 132 -5.74 10.67 18.81
CA VAL A 132 -6.48 11.24 19.96
C VAL A 132 -6.66 10.19 21.06
N ILE A 133 -7.10 8.99 20.70
CA ILE A 133 -7.37 7.89 21.64
C ILE A 133 -6.08 7.50 22.39
N VAL A 134 -4.94 7.40 21.72
CA VAL A 134 -3.67 7.07 22.36
C VAL A 134 -3.31 8.06 23.46
N SER A 135 -3.39 9.36 23.17
CA SER A 135 -3.08 10.41 24.14
C SER A 135 -4.02 10.36 25.34
N SER A 136 -5.32 10.21 25.12
CA SER A 136 -6.33 10.14 26.18
C SER A 136 -6.22 8.85 27.00
N SER A 137 -6.02 7.70 26.34
CA SER A 137 -5.93 6.40 27.01
C SER A 137 -4.70 6.30 27.90
N LEU A 138 -3.55 6.77 27.45
CA LEU A 138 -2.33 6.77 28.25
C LEU A 138 -2.46 7.62 29.51
N SER A 139 -3.20 8.73 29.48
CA SER A 139 -3.41 9.60 30.63
C SER A 139 -4.25 8.94 31.72
N VAL A 140 -5.07 7.95 31.40
CA VAL A 140 -5.92 7.19 32.34
C VAL A 140 -5.42 5.75 32.58
N GLY A 141 -4.22 5.40 32.10
CA GLY A 141 -3.58 4.11 32.34
C GLY A 141 -3.94 3.00 31.37
N GLY A 142 -4.60 3.31 30.26
CA GLY A 142 -4.86 2.36 29.17
C GLY A 142 -3.58 2.01 28.39
N ASN A 143 -3.43 0.75 28.00
CA ASN A 143 -2.22 0.27 27.31
C ASN A 143 -2.46 -0.16 25.86
N ILE A 144 -3.70 -0.41 25.49
CA ILE A 144 -4.08 -0.81 24.12
C ILE A 144 -5.37 -0.11 23.70
N VAL A 145 -5.60 -0.02 22.39
CA VAL A 145 -6.80 0.64 21.83
C VAL A 145 -8.11 0.08 22.39
N ARG A 146 -8.17 -1.24 22.63
CA ARG A 146 -9.35 -1.87 23.22
C ARG A 146 -9.69 -1.30 24.60
N ASP A 147 -8.69 -0.99 25.42
CA ASP A 147 -8.91 -0.43 26.76
C ASP A 147 -9.52 1.00 26.68
N ALA A 148 -9.19 1.71 25.60
CA ALA A 148 -9.71 3.05 25.36
C ALA A 148 -11.15 3.08 24.83
N CYS A 149 -11.66 1.94 24.34
CA CYS A 149 -13.01 1.80 23.80
C CYS A 149 -14.02 1.24 24.83
N GLN A 150 -13.61 0.97 26.06
CA GLN A 150 -14.43 0.53 27.18
C GLN A 150 -14.78 1.70 28.11
#